data_42b0e50d466e24f2fcc37374952faed3
#
_entry.id   42b0e50d466e24f2fcc37374952faed3
#
_cell.length_a   1.000
_cell.length_b   1.000
_cell.length_c   1.000
_cell.angle_alpha   90.00
_cell.angle_beta   90.00
_cell.angle_gamma   90.00
#
_symmetry.space_group_name_H-M   'P 1'
#
loop_
_entity.id
_entity.type
_entity.pdbx_description
1 polymer ?
#
loop_
_entity_poly.entity_id
_entity_poly.type
_entity_poly.pdbx_seq_one_letter_code
_entity_poly.pdbx_strand_id
1 'polypeptide(L)'
;MKIIKSTIIFLLLSAVQSFSQEKNFNLSIEIENIEDCDLVLSRFVGRIHTLDTFRLTKGVANLSLNVNDTTLASISVRSMENSFDNPRGNRVYPHFGVLVAPNESQVIKARIELKKPPVVSMLQGNGIARDYATLYYDILQPLEQEYKQLVINNIIAAGDIQQYEKEYESYTKSTRDAIAQFNEDFPNSYITLLNFNNFYNSYDENHMEEIFDSMPASTRNSMVGRYFKRRLDMGRNHRIGSIASDFTRTALTGEQIKLSDFLGSYVLLDFWGSWCSPCRASHPHLVELYQKYNPKGLVMIGIAQESGRDIELMREKWSTAVKEDGLPWIQVLENDDKTNSITRSYNITSVPTKVIISPEGKIIARYTGNSDTLDTLLESLFM
;
A
#
# COMPACT_ATOMS: atom_id res chain seq x y z
N MET A 1 58.60 -21.63 -56.92
CA MET A 1 58.39 -20.42 -56.12
C MET A 1 56.91 -20.45 -55.62
N LYS A 2 56.73 -21.06 -54.43
CA LYS A 2 55.39 -21.20 -53.78
C LYS A 2 55.40 -20.38 -52.54
N ILE A 3 54.53 -19.39 -52.50
CA ILE A 3 54.31 -18.49 -51.34
C ILE A 3 53.40 -19.24 -50.38
N ILE A 4 53.93 -19.52 -49.19
CA ILE A 4 53.16 -20.07 -48.06
C ILE A 4 52.56 -18.87 -47.32
N LYS A 5 51.23 -18.75 -47.39
CA LYS A 5 50.48 -17.82 -46.51
C LYS A 5 50.30 -18.46 -45.15
N SER A 6 50.96 -17.90 -44.15
CA SER A 6 50.78 -18.27 -42.75
C SER A 6 49.56 -17.49 -42.19
N THR A 7 48.51 -18.23 -41.88
CA THR A 7 47.31 -17.68 -41.22
C THR A 7 47.51 -17.79 -39.72
N ILE A 8 47.74 -16.66 -39.08
CA ILE A 8 47.77 -16.56 -37.61
C ILE A 8 46.32 -16.52 -37.10
N ILE A 9 45.91 -17.62 -36.48
CA ILE A 9 44.64 -17.70 -35.74
C ILE A 9 44.88 -17.06 -34.37
N PHE A 10 44.36 -15.87 -34.18
CA PHE A 10 44.22 -15.26 -32.85
C PHE A 10 43.09 -15.98 -32.10
N LEU A 11 43.45 -16.89 -31.20
CA LEU A 11 42.57 -17.41 -30.17
C LEU A 11 42.40 -16.31 -29.14
N LEU A 12 41.30 -15.54 -29.24
CA LEU A 12 40.75 -14.75 -28.18
C LEU A 12 40.20 -15.68 -27.11
N LEU A 13 41.01 -16.05 -26.13
CA LEU A 13 40.58 -16.58 -24.86
C LEU A 13 39.89 -15.40 -24.13
N SER A 14 38.57 -15.27 -24.30
CA SER A 14 37.75 -14.50 -23.37
C SER A 14 37.78 -15.25 -22.04
N ALA A 15 38.69 -14.83 -21.17
CA ALA A 15 38.60 -15.15 -19.76
C ALA A 15 37.30 -14.48 -19.25
N VAL A 16 36.24 -15.26 -19.21
CA VAL A 16 35.09 -14.96 -18.39
C VAL A 16 35.58 -15.05 -16.94
N GLN A 17 36.13 -13.97 -16.43
CA GLN A 17 36.23 -13.80 -14.99
C GLN A 17 34.81 -13.79 -14.47
N SER A 18 34.34 -14.94 -14.00
CA SER A 18 33.25 -14.99 -13.06
C SER A 18 33.70 -14.23 -11.82
N PHE A 19 33.39 -12.94 -11.78
CA PHE A 19 33.40 -12.21 -10.53
C PHE A 19 32.40 -12.94 -9.63
N SER A 20 32.89 -13.77 -8.74
CA SER A 20 32.17 -14.20 -7.57
C SER A 20 31.87 -12.91 -6.80
N GLN A 21 30.70 -12.34 -7.00
CA GLN A 21 30.26 -11.22 -6.16
C GLN A 21 30.27 -11.73 -4.73
N GLU A 22 31.07 -11.09 -3.88
CA GLU A 22 31.09 -11.39 -2.45
C GLU A 22 29.68 -11.29 -1.90
N LYS A 23 29.29 -12.30 -1.12
CA LYS A 23 28.00 -12.31 -0.47
C LYS A 23 27.95 -11.17 0.55
N ASN A 24 27.00 -10.29 0.40
CA ASN A 24 26.90 -9.05 1.17
C ASN A 24 25.76 -9.05 2.21
N PHE A 25 25.03 -10.16 2.37
CA PHE A 25 24.04 -10.36 3.40
C PHE A 25 24.28 -11.67 4.13
N ASN A 26 24.30 -11.63 5.46
CA ASN A 26 24.47 -12.81 6.30
C ASN A 26 23.35 -12.89 7.35
N LEU A 27 22.78 -14.08 7.49
CA LEU A 27 21.74 -14.37 8.47
C LEU A 27 22.11 -15.62 9.26
N SER A 28 22.15 -15.51 10.58
CA SER A 28 22.20 -16.63 11.50
C SER A 28 20.87 -16.73 12.26
N ILE A 29 20.33 -17.91 12.34
CA ILE A 29 19.07 -18.19 13.02
C ILE A 29 19.32 -19.25 14.10
N GLU A 30 18.86 -18.96 15.31
CA GLU A 30 18.83 -19.88 16.41
C GLU A 30 17.37 -20.21 16.75
N ILE A 31 17.02 -21.51 16.75
CA ILE A 31 15.67 -21.97 17.13
C ILE A 31 15.81 -23.00 18.25
N GLU A 32 15.14 -22.72 19.38
CA GLU A 32 15.17 -23.59 20.54
C GLU A 32 14.25 -24.80 20.38
N ASN A 33 14.67 -25.96 20.88
CA ASN A 33 13.86 -27.17 21.04
C ASN A 33 13.18 -27.62 19.75
N ILE A 34 13.95 -27.65 18.63
CA ILE A 34 13.46 -28.05 17.33
C ILE A 34 14.33 -29.14 16.71
N GLU A 35 13.71 -30.05 15.97
CA GLU A 35 14.38 -31.05 15.14
C GLU A 35 15.20 -30.42 13.99
N ASP A 36 16.17 -31.15 13.48
CA ASP A 36 16.89 -30.75 12.27
C ASP A 36 15.94 -30.73 11.06
N CYS A 37 15.74 -29.55 10.49
CA CYS A 37 14.80 -29.36 9.38
C CYS A 37 15.31 -28.33 8.37
N ASP A 38 14.60 -28.19 7.26
CA ASP A 38 14.91 -27.15 6.27
C ASP A 38 14.21 -25.85 6.60
N LEU A 39 14.93 -24.74 6.45
CA LEU A 39 14.40 -23.40 6.44
C LEU A 39 14.32 -22.91 5.00
N VAL A 40 13.21 -22.26 4.65
CA VAL A 40 12.98 -21.69 3.33
C VAL A 40 12.79 -20.20 3.45
N LEU A 41 13.73 -19.42 2.95
CA LEU A 41 13.62 -17.99 2.78
C LEU A 41 12.90 -17.70 1.46
N SER A 42 11.74 -17.06 1.58
CA SER A 42 10.88 -16.63 0.48
C SER A 42 10.95 -15.11 0.35
N ARG A 43 11.37 -14.59 -0.81
CA ARG A 43 11.48 -13.17 -1.07
C ARG A 43 11.19 -12.81 -2.53
N PHE A 44 10.87 -11.56 -2.79
CA PHE A 44 10.78 -11.03 -4.15
C PHE A 44 12.05 -10.26 -4.51
N VAL A 45 12.59 -10.54 -5.70
CA VAL A 45 13.67 -9.76 -6.33
C VAL A 45 13.09 -9.11 -7.58
N GLY A 46 12.70 -7.84 -7.45
CA GLY A 46 11.87 -7.18 -8.45
C GLY A 46 10.49 -7.85 -8.55
N ARG A 47 10.18 -8.47 -9.70
CA ARG A 47 8.93 -9.23 -9.92
C ARG A 47 9.10 -10.74 -9.79
N ILE A 48 10.30 -11.21 -9.49
CA ILE A 48 10.63 -12.64 -9.43
C ILE A 48 10.53 -13.09 -7.98
N HIS A 49 9.71 -14.11 -7.74
CA HIS A 49 9.66 -14.81 -6.46
C HIS A 49 10.83 -15.81 -6.38
N THR A 50 11.65 -15.70 -5.36
CA THR A 50 12.80 -16.58 -5.12
C THR A 50 12.63 -17.34 -3.81
N LEU A 51 13.13 -18.57 -3.79
CA LEU A 51 13.17 -19.44 -2.64
C LEU A 51 14.61 -19.91 -2.42
N ASP A 52 15.18 -19.56 -1.29
CA ASP A 52 16.49 -20.02 -0.85
C ASP A 52 16.30 -21.01 0.30
N THR A 53 16.75 -22.26 0.13
CA THR A 53 16.64 -23.32 1.15
C THR A 53 17.98 -23.52 1.84
N PHE A 54 17.96 -23.61 3.17
CA PHE A 54 19.15 -23.86 3.98
C PHE A 54 18.82 -24.72 5.19
N ARG A 55 19.80 -25.44 5.71
CA ARG A 55 19.59 -26.45 6.72
C ARG A 55 19.72 -25.88 8.14
N LEU A 56 18.71 -26.12 8.99
CA LEU A 56 18.80 -25.99 10.42
C LEU A 56 19.37 -27.29 11.01
N THR A 57 20.44 -27.17 11.78
CA THR A 57 21.08 -28.31 12.42
C THR A 57 21.39 -27.97 13.88
N LYS A 58 20.94 -28.81 14.80
CA LYS A 58 21.07 -28.57 16.26
C LYS A 58 20.60 -27.18 16.68
N GLY A 59 19.49 -26.73 16.09
CA GLY A 59 18.89 -25.45 16.40
C GLY A 59 19.57 -24.22 15.76
N VAL A 60 20.59 -24.40 14.92
CA VAL A 60 21.28 -23.27 14.27
C VAL A 60 21.29 -23.43 12.75
N ALA A 61 21.03 -22.34 12.05
CA ALA A 61 21.16 -22.25 10.59
C ALA A 61 21.85 -20.96 10.18
N ASN A 62 22.64 -21.03 9.09
CA ASN A 62 23.33 -19.88 8.53
C ASN A 62 23.05 -19.76 7.03
N LEU A 63 22.80 -18.55 6.57
CA LEU A 63 22.56 -18.21 5.18
C LEU A 63 23.38 -16.99 4.79
N SER A 64 24.02 -17.04 3.62
CA SER A 64 24.72 -15.89 3.03
C SER A 64 24.25 -15.70 1.59
N LEU A 65 23.83 -14.49 1.25
CA LEU A 65 23.25 -14.12 -0.04
C LEU A 65 23.98 -12.94 -0.65
N ASN A 66 23.86 -12.81 -1.96
CA ASN A 66 24.15 -11.58 -2.68
C ASN A 66 22.84 -10.81 -2.89
N VAL A 67 22.79 -9.61 -2.38
CA VAL A 67 21.58 -8.79 -2.33
C VAL A 67 21.89 -7.41 -2.90
N ASN A 68 21.09 -6.97 -3.85
CA ASN A 68 21.25 -5.66 -4.52
C ASN A 68 20.28 -4.58 -3.99
N ASP A 69 19.19 -5.00 -3.34
CA ASP A 69 18.20 -4.05 -2.80
C ASP A 69 17.58 -4.63 -1.52
N THR A 70 17.02 -3.75 -0.70
CA THR A 70 16.34 -4.12 0.53
C THR A 70 14.96 -4.69 0.22
N THR A 71 14.64 -5.84 0.82
CA THR A 71 13.35 -6.50 0.66
C THR A 71 12.88 -7.15 1.96
N LEU A 72 11.57 -7.17 2.17
CA LEU A 72 10.97 -8.03 3.19
C LEU A 72 10.94 -9.47 2.66
N ALA A 73 11.29 -10.38 3.53
CA ALA A 73 11.29 -11.82 3.25
C ALA A 73 10.57 -12.57 4.37
N SER A 74 10.15 -13.80 4.08
CA SER A 74 9.56 -14.71 5.06
C SER A 74 10.39 -15.96 5.16
N ILE A 75 10.66 -16.41 6.37
CA ILE A 75 11.29 -17.70 6.65
C ILE A 75 10.23 -18.67 7.10
N SER A 76 10.06 -19.76 6.36
CA SER A 76 9.23 -20.91 6.72
C SER A 76 10.10 -21.99 7.36
N VAL A 77 9.68 -22.50 8.51
CA VAL A 77 10.36 -23.58 9.25
C VAL A 77 9.69 -24.89 8.87
N ARG A 78 10.36 -25.71 8.08
CA ARG A 78 9.81 -26.96 7.52
C ARG A 78 9.91 -28.14 8.50
N SER A 79 9.57 -27.89 9.78
CA SER A 79 9.46 -28.90 10.80
C SER A 79 8.10 -29.62 10.72
N MET A 80 8.11 -30.93 10.66
CA MET A 80 6.89 -31.74 10.65
C MET A 80 6.21 -31.75 12.02
N GLU A 81 6.97 -31.75 13.10
CA GLU A 81 6.44 -31.74 14.47
C GLU A 81 5.71 -30.46 14.79
N ASN A 82 6.16 -29.31 14.23
CA ASN A 82 5.60 -27.98 14.45
C ASN A 82 4.68 -27.50 13.33
N SER A 83 4.26 -28.38 12.41
CA SER A 83 3.33 -28.09 11.33
C SER A 83 1.94 -28.66 11.61
N PHE A 84 0.92 -28.13 10.92
CA PHE A 84 -0.44 -28.64 10.99
C PHE A 84 -1.15 -28.51 9.63
N ASP A 85 -2.19 -29.32 9.44
CA ASP A 85 -3.02 -29.18 8.24
C ASP A 85 -4.16 -28.17 8.52
N ASN A 86 -4.33 -27.20 7.61
CA ASN A 86 -5.44 -26.27 7.68
C ASN A 86 -6.77 -26.95 7.27
N PRO A 87 -7.95 -26.32 7.47
CA PRO A 87 -9.24 -26.92 7.10
C PRO A 87 -9.40 -27.31 5.63
N ARG A 88 -8.51 -26.82 4.74
CA ARG A 88 -8.46 -27.17 3.30
C ARG A 88 -7.51 -28.32 3.01
N GLY A 89 -6.92 -28.94 4.04
CA GLY A 89 -5.96 -30.03 3.91
C GLY A 89 -4.55 -29.62 3.49
N ASN A 90 -4.23 -28.32 3.47
CA ASN A 90 -2.87 -27.84 3.16
C ASN A 90 -2.01 -27.82 4.42
N ARG A 91 -0.78 -28.31 4.30
CA ARG A 91 0.22 -28.25 5.36
C ARG A 91 0.64 -26.81 5.61
N VAL A 92 0.50 -26.35 6.84
CA VAL A 92 0.94 -25.02 7.29
C VAL A 92 2.19 -25.17 8.15
N TYR A 93 3.22 -24.41 7.82
CA TYR A 93 4.48 -24.36 8.55
C TYR A 93 4.59 -23.02 9.30
N PRO A 94 5.20 -23.03 10.51
CA PRO A 94 5.54 -21.79 11.18
C PRO A 94 6.40 -20.90 10.29
N HIS A 95 6.13 -19.62 10.28
CA HIS A 95 6.90 -18.66 9.50
C HIS A 95 6.99 -17.31 10.22
N PHE A 96 8.03 -16.55 9.93
CA PHE A 96 8.25 -15.21 10.45
C PHE A 96 8.96 -14.33 9.40
N GLY A 97 8.76 -13.02 9.50
CA GLY A 97 9.36 -12.05 8.60
C GLY A 97 10.80 -11.74 8.98
N VAL A 98 11.63 -11.43 7.98
CA VAL A 98 12.97 -10.87 8.14
C VAL A 98 13.21 -9.78 7.10
N LEU A 99 14.08 -8.84 7.41
CA LEU A 99 14.53 -7.86 6.44
C LEU A 99 15.84 -8.33 5.82
N VAL A 100 15.88 -8.43 4.50
CA VAL A 100 17.09 -8.77 3.72
C VAL A 100 17.58 -7.50 3.04
N ALA A 101 18.78 -7.05 3.39
CA ALA A 101 19.36 -5.81 2.88
C ALA A 101 20.86 -5.97 2.57
N PRO A 102 21.40 -5.20 1.60
CA PRO A 102 22.84 -5.21 1.30
C PRO A 102 23.66 -4.76 2.52
N ASN A 103 24.79 -5.44 2.73
CA ASN A 103 25.77 -5.16 3.79
C ASN A 103 25.22 -5.29 5.22
N GLU A 104 24.18 -6.11 5.40
CA GLU A 104 23.61 -6.41 6.69
C GLU A 104 24.01 -7.81 7.18
N SER A 105 24.22 -7.92 8.49
CA SER A 105 24.40 -9.20 9.18
C SER A 105 23.46 -9.25 10.37
N GLN A 106 22.72 -10.35 10.49
CA GLN A 106 21.69 -10.51 11.50
C GLN A 106 21.84 -11.83 12.25
N VAL A 107 21.61 -11.81 13.54
CA VAL A 107 21.42 -13.02 14.37
C VAL A 107 20.03 -12.93 14.98
N ILE A 108 19.18 -13.87 14.64
CA ILE A 108 17.78 -13.95 15.07
C ILE A 108 17.61 -15.17 15.93
N LYS A 109 16.92 -15.03 17.06
CA LYS A 109 16.44 -16.13 17.88
C LYS A 109 14.94 -16.28 17.72
N ALA A 110 14.48 -17.49 17.49
CA ALA A 110 13.04 -17.79 17.41
C ALA A 110 12.68 -18.93 18.38
N ARG A 111 11.48 -18.86 18.93
CA ARG A 111 10.84 -19.94 19.66
C ARG A 111 9.56 -20.32 18.93
N ILE A 112 9.42 -21.59 18.61
CA ILE A 112 8.32 -22.13 17.84
C ILE A 112 7.55 -23.11 18.70
N GLU A 113 6.24 -22.91 18.79
CA GLU A 113 5.30 -23.78 19.47
C GLU A 113 4.19 -24.20 18.50
N LEU A 114 3.71 -25.42 18.60
CA LEU A 114 2.66 -25.95 17.74
C LEU A 114 1.39 -25.08 17.81
N LYS A 115 0.88 -24.69 16.63
CA LYS A 115 -0.31 -23.85 16.47
C LYS A 115 -0.24 -22.45 17.10
N LYS A 116 0.94 -22.01 17.47
CA LYS A 116 1.17 -20.64 17.94
C LYS A 116 2.04 -19.87 16.95
N PRO A 117 1.91 -18.55 16.85
CA PRO A 117 2.84 -17.74 16.07
C PRO A 117 4.24 -17.83 16.68
N PRO A 118 5.30 -17.88 15.87
CA PRO A 118 6.67 -17.83 16.35
C PRO A 118 6.92 -16.57 17.18
N VAL A 119 7.63 -16.71 18.29
CA VAL A 119 8.17 -15.57 19.04
C VAL A 119 9.58 -15.32 18.54
N VAL A 120 9.83 -14.15 17.99
CA VAL A 120 11.09 -13.81 17.34
C VAL A 120 11.73 -12.61 18.03
N SER A 121 13.04 -12.66 18.21
CA SER A 121 13.85 -11.56 18.69
C SER A 121 15.14 -11.45 17.90
N MET A 122 15.68 -10.24 17.76
CA MET A 122 16.98 -10.03 17.16
C MET A 122 18.06 -9.96 18.24
N LEU A 123 18.98 -10.90 18.22
CA LEU A 123 20.12 -10.92 19.14
C LEU A 123 21.23 -9.97 18.66
N GLN A 124 21.45 -9.91 17.35
CA GLN A 124 22.43 -9.04 16.72
C GLN A 124 21.93 -8.53 15.37
N GLY A 125 22.11 -7.26 15.13
CA GLY A 125 21.76 -6.56 13.89
C GLY A 125 22.03 -5.07 14.04
N ASN A 126 22.18 -4.40 12.91
CA ASN A 126 22.43 -2.96 12.85
C ASN A 126 21.54 -2.32 11.76
N GLY A 127 21.62 -0.99 11.63
CA GLY A 127 20.95 -0.26 10.58
C GLY A 127 19.47 -0.63 10.42
N ILE A 128 19.07 -0.87 9.18
CA ILE A 128 17.68 -1.15 8.80
C ILE A 128 17.14 -2.43 9.45
N ALA A 129 18.00 -3.43 9.67
CA ALA A 129 17.59 -4.67 10.32
C ALA A 129 17.17 -4.45 11.78
N ARG A 130 17.87 -3.57 12.49
CA ARG A 130 17.53 -3.19 13.87
C ARG A 130 16.18 -2.44 13.91
N ASP A 131 15.98 -1.48 13.01
CA ASP A 131 14.72 -0.74 12.93
C ASP A 131 13.54 -1.68 12.65
N TYR A 132 13.74 -2.65 11.74
CA TYR A 132 12.75 -3.70 11.47
C TYR A 132 12.42 -4.50 12.73
N ALA A 133 13.45 -4.97 13.46
CA ALA A 133 13.24 -5.74 14.67
C ALA A 133 12.51 -4.92 15.73
N THR A 134 12.88 -3.66 15.92
CA THR A 134 12.21 -2.76 16.88
C THR A 134 10.72 -2.66 16.56
N LEU A 135 10.33 -2.39 15.32
CA LEU A 135 8.92 -2.32 15.00
C LEU A 135 8.22 -3.69 15.09
N TYR A 136 8.72 -4.70 14.37
CA TYR A 136 7.97 -5.94 14.16
C TYR A 136 8.12 -6.94 15.32
N TYR A 137 9.28 -7.00 15.97
CA TYR A 137 9.49 -7.97 17.06
C TYR A 137 9.23 -7.37 18.44
N ASP A 138 9.70 -6.13 18.67
CA ASP A 138 9.63 -5.55 20.00
C ASP A 138 8.30 -4.82 20.26
N ILE A 139 7.68 -4.24 19.21
CA ILE A 139 6.44 -3.46 19.31
C ILE A 139 5.20 -4.23 18.85
N LEU A 140 5.16 -4.68 17.57
CA LEU A 140 3.94 -5.25 16.99
C LEU A 140 3.67 -6.69 17.40
N GLN A 141 4.70 -7.51 17.58
CA GLN A 141 4.53 -8.92 17.96
C GLN A 141 3.82 -9.10 19.32
N PRO A 142 4.13 -8.35 20.39
CA PRO A 142 3.37 -8.42 21.63
C PRO A 142 1.88 -8.09 21.46
N LEU A 143 1.54 -7.05 20.70
CA LEU A 143 0.15 -6.68 20.40
C LEU A 143 -0.59 -7.80 19.66
N GLU A 144 0.07 -8.41 18.68
CA GLU A 144 -0.49 -9.54 17.94
C GLU A 144 -0.72 -10.77 18.83
N GLN A 145 0.21 -11.07 19.72
CA GLN A 145 0.09 -12.19 20.63
C GLN A 145 -1.04 -11.99 21.65
N GLU A 146 -1.15 -10.80 22.22
CA GLU A 146 -2.23 -10.43 23.13
C GLU A 146 -3.60 -10.57 22.46
N TYR A 147 -3.76 -9.99 21.26
CA TYR A 147 -4.97 -10.10 20.47
C TYR A 147 -5.33 -11.56 20.14
N LYS A 148 -4.37 -12.35 19.65
CA LYS A 148 -4.60 -13.77 19.33
C LYS A 148 -4.98 -14.58 20.57
N GLN A 149 -4.38 -14.30 21.72
CA GLN A 149 -4.73 -14.96 22.97
C GLN A 149 -6.18 -14.66 23.40
N LEU A 150 -6.60 -13.39 23.29
CA LEU A 150 -7.98 -12.97 23.56
C LEU A 150 -8.99 -13.65 22.63
N VAL A 151 -8.72 -13.64 21.31
CA VAL A 151 -9.60 -14.23 20.32
C VAL A 151 -9.74 -15.74 20.47
N ILE A 152 -8.62 -16.44 20.62
CA ILE A 152 -8.62 -17.91 20.68
C ILE A 152 -9.26 -18.40 21.98
N ASN A 153 -8.93 -17.80 23.11
CA ASN A 153 -9.35 -18.31 24.40
C ASN A 153 -10.76 -17.88 24.81
N ASN A 154 -11.21 -16.70 24.45
CA ASN A 154 -12.42 -16.10 24.99
C ASN A 154 -13.55 -15.95 23.97
N ILE A 155 -13.23 -15.67 22.70
CA ILE A 155 -14.23 -15.25 21.72
C ILE A 155 -14.65 -16.40 20.82
N ILE A 156 -13.69 -17.12 20.22
CA ILE A 156 -14.01 -18.26 19.34
C ILE A 156 -14.71 -19.38 20.14
N ALA A 157 -14.30 -19.62 21.37
CA ALA A 157 -14.92 -20.61 22.24
C ALA A 157 -16.36 -20.23 22.67
N ALA A 158 -16.66 -18.94 22.77
CA ALA A 158 -17.97 -18.42 23.16
C ALA A 158 -18.91 -18.15 21.98
N GLY A 159 -18.39 -18.06 20.74
CA GLY A 159 -19.15 -17.71 19.54
C GLY A 159 -19.63 -16.25 19.51
N ASP A 160 -19.01 -15.36 20.28
CA ASP A 160 -19.39 -13.96 20.41
C ASP A 160 -18.75 -13.10 19.29
N ILE A 161 -19.51 -12.91 18.20
CA ILE A 161 -19.06 -12.12 17.05
C ILE A 161 -18.92 -10.63 17.39
N GLN A 162 -19.78 -10.06 18.24
CA GLN A 162 -19.71 -8.64 18.59
C GLN A 162 -18.47 -8.33 19.41
N GLN A 163 -18.12 -9.21 20.35
CA GLN A 163 -16.88 -9.09 21.10
C GLN A 163 -15.65 -9.25 20.20
N TYR A 164 -15.70 -10.16 19.21
CA TYR A 164 -14.64 -10.31 18.22
C TYR A 164 -14.42 -9.02 17.43
N GLU A 165 -15.47 -8.40 16.90
CA GLU A 165 -15.37 -7.15 16.13
C GLU A 165 -14.76 -6.01 16.98
N LYS A 166 -15.19 -5.87 18.23
CA LYS A 166 -14.68 -4.87 19.15
C LYS A 166 -13.17 -5.06 19.44
N GLU A 167 -12.76 -6.29 19.72
CA GLU A 167 -11.35 -6.58 19.99
C GLU A 167 -10.48 -6.43 18.74
N TYR A 168 -11.00 -6.81 17.56
CA TYR A 168 -10.33 -6.58 16.29
C TYR A 168 -10.14 -5.09 15.98
N GLU A 169 -11.15 -4.26 16.25
CA GLU A 169 -11.07 -2.81 16.09
C GLU A 169 -10.03 -2.20 17.06
N SER A 170 -10.05 -2.63 18.34
CA SER A 170 -9.06 -2.21 19.33
C SER A 170 -7.64 -2.58 18.93
N TYR A 171 -7.41 -3.82 18.50
CA TYR A 171 -6.11 -4.28 18.02
C TYR A 171 -5.63 -3.50 16.79
N THR A 172 -6.50 -3.28 15.81
CA THR A 172 -6.14 -2.53 14.59
C THR A 172 -5.83 -1.08 14.88
N LYS A 173 -6.53 -0.48 15.86
CA LYS A 173 -6.22 0.88 16.33
C LYS A 173 -4.85 0.91 17.01
N SER A 174 -4.60 0.04 17.98
CA SER A 174 -3.32 -0.04 18.70
C SER A 174 -2.14 -0.26 17.76
N THR A 175 -2.31 -1.12 16.76
CA THR A 175 -1.30 -1.37 15.72
C THR A 175 -1.01 -0.12 14.88
N ARG A 176 -2.04 0.62 14.46
CA ARG A 176 -1.86 1.86 13.71
C ARG A 176 -1.18 2.94 14.53
N ASP A 177 -1.59 3.11 15.80
CA ASP A 177 -1.01 4.09 16.70
C ASP A 177 0.48 3.77 16.96
N ALA A 178 0.83 2.49 17.15
CA ALA A 178 2.21 2.04 17.34
C ALA A 178 3.08 2.27 16.08
N ILE A 179 2.55 2.01 14.88
CA ILE A 179 3.26 2.29 13.61
C ILE A 179 3.45 3.80 13.42
N ALA A 180 2.44 4.60 13.73
CA ALA A 180 2.56 6.06 13.65
C ALA A 180 3.63 6.58 14.61
N GLN A 181 3.64 6.13 15.86
CA GLN A 181 4.66 6.51 16.82
C GLN A 181 6.06 6.09 16.39
N PHE A 182 6.21 4.86 15.86
CA PHE A 182 7.50 4.41 15.30
C PHE A 182 7.99 5.34 14.17
N ASN A 183 7.12 5.77 13.28
CA ASN A 183 7.50 6.65 12.18
C ASN A 183 7.99 8.03 12.66
N GLU A 184 7.40 8.54 13.75
CA GLU A 184 7.85 9.79 14.40
C GLU A 184 9.21 9.60 15.11
N ASP A 185 9.41 8.46 15.78
CA ASP A 185 10.64 8.17 16.52
C ASP A 185 11.82 7.85 15.57
N PHE A 186 11.53 7.27 14.41
CA PHE A 186 12.52 6.82 13.41
C PHE A 186 12.24 7.40 12.00
N PRO A 187 12.15 8.72 11.82
CA PRO A 187 11.72 9.32 10.56
C PRO A 187 12.65 8.99 9.38
N ASN A 188 13.93 8.76 9.62
CA ASN A 188 14.93 8.43 8.60
C ASN A 188 15.04 6.93 8.29
N SER A 189 14.25 6.10 8.95
CA SER A 189 14.28 4.64 8.77
C SER A 189 13.70 4.22 7.41
N TYR A 190 14.32 3.21 6.81
CA TYR A 190 13.73 2.53 5.65
C TYR A 190 12.37 1.88 5.98
N ILE A 191 12.16 1.48 7.24
CA ILE A 191 10.89 0.91 7.71
C ILE A 191 9.78 1.97 7.70
N THR A 192 10.09 3.21 8.09
CA THR A 192 9.17 4.35 7.95
C THR A 192 8.75 4.56 6.50
N LEU A 193 9.69 4.48 5.54
CA LEU A 193 9.36 4.52 4.13
C LEU A 193 8.43 3.38 3.69
N LEU A 194 8.66 2.15 4.17
CA LEU A 194 7.77 1.01 3.90
C LEU A 194 6.38 1.24 4.49
N ASN A 195 6.28 1.76 5.71
CA ASN A 195 5.00 2.08 6.36
C ASN A 195 4.24 3.15 5.56
N PHE A 196 4.89 4.23 5.16
CA PHE A 196 4.27 5.25 4.32
C PHE A 196 3.79 4.69 2.98
N ASN A 197 4.58 3.81 2.36
CA ASN A 197 4.16 3.17 1.11
C ASN A 197 2.95 2.25 1.28
N ASN A 198 2.90 1.48 2.36
CA ASN A 198 1.84 0.51 2.64
C ASN A 198 0.54 1.19 3.12
N PHE A 199 0.66 2.25 3.91
CA PHE A 199 -0.46 2.96 4.52
C PHE A 199 -0.60 4.40 4.00
N TYR A 200 -0.26 4.64 2.74
CA TYR A 200 -0.18 5.96 2.12
C TYR A 200 -1.41 6.85 2.40
N ASN A 201 -2.59 6.30 2.26
CA ASN A 201 -3.84 7.04 2.45
C ASN A 201 -4.17 7.38 3.93
N SER A 202 -3.36 6.88 4.87
CA SER A 202 -3.54 7.12 6.31
C SER A 202 -2.68 8.26 6.84
N TYR A 203 -1.81 8.84 6.01
CA TYR A 203 -0.89 9.90 6.39
C TYR A 203 -1.11 11.16 5.54
N ASP A 204 -0.78 12.32 6.10
CA ASP A 204 -0.71 13.57 5.35
C ASP A 204 0.44 13.53 4.34
N GLU A 205 0.13 13.84 3.08
CA GLU A 205 1.11 13.74 1.99
C GLU A 205 2.25 14.76 2.12
N ASN A 206 2.01 15.96 2.67
CA ASN A 206 3.06 16.96 2.85
C ASN A 206 4.04 16.50 3.95
N HIS A 207 3.50 15.98 5.05
CA HIS A 207 4.30 15.41 6.13
C HIS A 207 5.15 14.22 5.65
N MET A 208 4.56 13.31 4.87
CA MET A 208 5.31 12.20 4.26
C MET A 208 6.42 12.69 3.32
N GLU A 209 6.19 13.76 2.56
CA GLU A 209 7.20 14.31 1.65
C GLU A 209 8.35 14.96 2.42
N GLU A 210 8.08 15.73 3.47
CA GLU A 210 9.10 16.32 4.33
C GLU A 210 10.01 15.26 4.94
N ILE A 211 9.42 14.19 5.49
CA ILE A 211 10.18 13.06 6.04
C ILE A 211 10.98 12.37 4.94
N PHE A 212 10.36 12.07 3.79
CA PHE A 212 11.03 11.41 2.67
C PHE A 212 12.25 12.22 2.16
N ASP A 213 12.12 13.53 2.04
CA ASP A 213 13.20 14.39 1.58
C ASP A 213 14.37 14.47 2.58
N SER A 214 14.10 14.25 3.88
CA SER A 214 15.10 14.16 4.94
C SER A 214 15.83 12.82 4.99
N MET A 215 15.27 11.75 4.40
CA MET A 215 15.85 10.41 4.43
C MET A 215 17.21 10.32 3.73
N PRO A 216 18.09 9.37 4.12
CA PRO A 216 19.35 9.12 3.44
C PRO A 216 19.17 8.84 1.93
N ALA A 217 20.12 9.29 1.12
CA ALA A 217 20.10 9.10 -0.34
C ALA A 217 19.98 7.61 -0.73
N SER A 218 20.60 6.70 0.03
CA SER A 218 20.47 5.25 -0.16
C SER A 218 19.02 4.76 -0.05
N THR A 219 18.29 5.28 0.95
CA THR A 219 16.86 4.98 1.16
C THR A 219 16.00 5.57 0.04
N ARG A 220 16.19 6.85 -0.29
CA ARG A 220 15.43 7.53 -1.35
C ARG A 220 15.66 6.92 -2.73
N ASN A 221 16.89 6.45 -3.02
CA ASN A 221 17.27 5.84 -4.29
C ASN A 221 17.01 4.31 -4.35
N SER A 222 16.54 3.70 -3.27
CA SER A 222 16.08 2.30 -3.29
C SER A 222 14.91 2.09 -4.26
N MET A 223 14.59 0.86 -4.60
CA MET A 223 13.43 0.55 -5.45
C MET A 223 12.14 1.11 -4.84
N VAL A 224 11.93 0.92 -3.54
CA VAL A 224 10.75 1.44 -2.83
C VAL A 224 10.77 2.97 -2.79
N GLY A 225 11.93 3.59 -2.54
CA GLY A 225 12.06 5.06 -2.52
C GLY A 225 11.71 5.70 -3.87
N ARG A 226 12.21 5.15 -4.98
CA ARG A 226 11.84 5.63 -6.33
C ARG A 226 10.36 5.43 -6.65
N TYR A 227 9.77 4.33 -6.20
CA TYR A 227 8.34 4.09 -6.35
C TYR A 227 7.52 5.08 -5.53
N PHE A 228 7.89 5.28 -4.26
CA PHE A 228 7.24 6.22 -3.36
C PHE A 228 7.35 7.67 -3.85
N LYS A 229 8.53 8.09 -4.34
CA LYS A 229 8.70 9.42 -4.95
C LYS A 229 7.77 9.66 -6.13
N ARG A 230 7.66 8.68 -7.05
CA ARG A 230 6.69 8.80 -8.16
C ARG A 230 5.26 8.94 -7.66
N ARG A 231 4.91 8.26 -6.57
CA ARG A 231 3.59 8.36 -5.96
C ARG A 231 3.35 9.73 -5.35
N LEU A 232 4.32 10.29 -4.64
CA LEU A 232 4.29 11.66 -4.14
C LEU A 232 4.19 12.68 -5.28
N ASP A 233 4.97 12.52 -6.35
CA ASP A 233 4.96 13.44 -7.50
C ASP A 233 3.61 13.41 -8.26
N MET A 234 3.01 12.23 -8.40
CA MET A 234 1.63 12.12 -8.90
C MET A 234 0.64 12.78 -7.93
N GLY A 235 0.88 12.70 -6.60
CA GLY A 235 0.08 13.32 -5.56
C GLY A 235 0.09 14.84 -5.58
N ARG A 236 1.19 15.48 -5.98
CA ARG A 236 1.36 16.94 -5.88
C ARG A 236 0.26 17.77 -6.56
N ASN A 237 -0.24 17.31 -7.70
CA ASN A 237 -1.22 18.05 -8.49
C ASN A 237 -2.66 17.94 -7.96
N HIS A 238 -2.89 17.18 -6.88
CA HIS A 238 -4.24 16.97 -6.31
C HIS A 238 -4.27 17.04 -4.78
N ARG A 239 -3.21 17.62 -4.17
CA ARG A 239 -3.18 17.93 -2.74
C ARG A 239 -4.04 19.15 -2.42
N ILE A 240 -4.46 19.23 -1.17
CA ILE A 240 -5.07 20.47 -0.63
C ILE A 240 -4.08 21.62 -0.82
N GLY A 241 -4.55 22.71 -1.40
CA GLY A 241 -3.78 23.89 -1.78
C GLY A 241 -3.27 23.90 -3.22
N SER A 242 -3.25 22.76 -3.94
CA SER A 242 -2.84 22.69 -5.35
C SER A 242 -3.93 23.19 -6.29
N ILE A 243 -3.54 23.68 -7.46
CA ILE A 243 -4.47 23.95 -8.55
C ILE A 243 -5.07 22.63 -9.03
N ALA A 244 -6.39 22.56 -9.08
CA ALA A 244 -7.13 21.40 -9.57
C ALA A 244 -6.77 21.11 -11.03
N SER A 245 -6.55 19.84 -11.36
CA SER A 245 -6.27 19.41 -12.74
C SER A 245 -7.48 19.67 -13.63
N ASP A 246 -7.29 20.46 -14.68
CA ASP A 246 -8.36 20.77 -15.61
C ASP A 246 -8.72 19.54 -16.47
N PHE A 247 -9.98 19.43 -16.84
CA PHE A 247 -10.47 18.36 -17.72
C PHE A 247 -11.64 18.86 -18.57
N THR A 248 -11.84 18.21 -19.71
CA THR A 248 -13.00 18.42 -20.57
C THR A 248 -13.71 17.10 -20.78
N ARG A 249 -15.04 17.07 -20.58
CA ARG A 249 -15.89 15.88 -20.79
C ARG A 249 -17.23 16.27 -21.37
N THR A 250 -17.86 15.33 -22.07
CA THR A 250 -19.25 15.46 -22.46
C THR A 250 -20.15 15.08 -21.30
N ALA A 251 -21.01 15.99 -20.88
CA ALA A 251 -22.01 15.72 -19.84
C ALA A 251 -23.10 14.76 -20.36
N LEU A 252 -23.87 14.18 -19.46
CA LEU A 252 -25.00 13.33 -19.79
C LEU A 252 -26.06 14.06 -20.67
N THR A 253 -26.14 15.37 -20.54
CA THR A 253 -27.00 16.26 -21.37
C THR A 253 -26.50 16.43 -22.81
N GLY A 254 -25.27 16.00 -23.12
CA GLY A 254 -24.62 16.16 -24.42
C GLY A 254 -23.74 17.39 -24.56
N GLU A 255 -23.72 18.28 -23.56
CA GLU A 255 -22.89 19.48 -23.54
C GLU A 255 -21.45 19.14 -23.20
N GLN A 256 -20.48 19.82 -23.81
CA GLN A 256 -19.09 19.78 -23.38
C GLN A 256 -18.91 20.73 -22.19
N ILE A 257 -18.39 20.19 -21.09
CA ILE A 257 -18.04 20.96 -19.92
C ILE A 257 -16.52 20.90 -19.69
N LYS A 258 -15.97 21.99 -19.23
CA LYS A 258 -14.58 22.07 -18.82
C LYS A 258 -14.51 22.56 -17.37
N LEU A 259 -13.69 21.97 -16.54
CA LEU A 259 -13.63 22.35 -15.12
C LEU A 259 -13.30 23.86 -14.96
N SER A 260 -12.37 24.38 -15.75
CA SER A 260 -11.99 25.80 -15.70
C SER A 260 -13.12 26.78 -16.08
N ASP A 261 -14.22 26.31 -16.68
CA ASP A 261 -15.38 27.15 -16.96
C ASP A 261 -16.15 27.54 -15.70
N PHE A 262 -15.88 26.84 -14.58
CA PHE A 262 -16.49 27.09 -13.26
C PHE A 262 -15.60 27.89 -12.32
N LEU A 263 -14.50 28.49 -12.80
CA LEU A 263 -13.71 29.44 -12.00
C LEU A 263 -14.61 30.58 -11.51
N GLY A 264 -14.40 31.01 -10.28
CA GLY A 264 -15.26 31.97 -9.58
C GLY A 264 -16.37 31.31 -8.75
N SER A 265 -16.55 29.98 -8.85
CA SER A 265 -17.50 29.21 -8.05
C SER A 265 -16.78 28.16 -7.20
N TYR A 266 -17.37 27.76 -6.10
CA TYR A 266 -16.97 26.51 -5.43
C TYR A 266 -17.47 25.32 -6.24
N VAL A 267 -16.59 24.34 -6.47
CA VAL A 267 -16.93 23.11 -7.20
C VAL A 267 -16.75 21.90 -6.30
N LEU A 268 -17.78 21.05 -6.22
CA LEU A 268 -17.69 19.72 -5.61
C LEU A 268 -17.60 18.69 -6.74
N LEU A 269 -16.49 17.99 -6.82
CA LEU A 269 -16.34 16.81 -7.66
C LEU A 269 -16.72 15.59 -6.83
N ASP A 270 -17.70 14.80 -7.30
CA ASP A 270 -18.14 13.56 -6.69
C ASP A 270 -17.71 12.38 -7.56
N PHE A 271 -16.72 11.61 -7.09
CA PHE A 271 -16.23 10.41 -7.78
C PHE A 271 -16.99 9.19 -7.29
N TRP A 272 -17.69 8.53 -8.23
CA TRP A 272 -18.61 7.44 -7.94
C TRP A 272 -18.68 6.38 -9.04
N GLY A 273 -19.59 5.42 -8.93
CA GLY A 273 -19.92 4.46 -9.98
C GLY A 273 -21.27 3.82 -9.74
N SER A 274 -21.97 3.39 -10.79
CA SER A 274 -23.30 2.76 -10.68
C SER A 274 -23.30 1.48 -9.83
N TRP A 275 -22.18 0.79 -9.80
CA TRP A 275 -21.92 -0.43 -9.03
C TRP A 275 -21.55 -0.18 -7.56
N CYS A 276 -21.32 1.08 -7.18
CA CYS A 276 -20.85 1.44 -5.85
C CYS A 276 -22.03 1.66 -4.88
N SER A 277 -22.43 0.64 -4.15
CA SER A 277 -23.52 0.75 -3.15
C SER A 277 -23.31 1.87 -2.13
N PRO A 278 -22.10 2.06 -1.51
CA PRO A 278 -21.90 3.17 -0.58
C PRO A 278 -22.02 4.56 -1.23
N CYS A 279 -21.64 4.70 -2.52
CA CYS A 279 -21.82 5.94 -3.27
C CYS A 279 -23.31 6.26 -3.41
N ARG A 280 -24.08 5.30 -3.92
CA ARG A 280 -25.53 5.44 -4.14
C ARG A 280 -26.28 5.72 -2.82
N ALA A 281 -25.86 5.07 -1.73
CA ALA A 281 -26.41 5.33 -0.40
C ALA A 281 -26.20 6.77 0.09
N SER A 282 -25.14 7.46 -0.38
CA SER A 282 -24.87 8.86 -0.03
C SER A 282 -25.56 9.88 -0.94
N HIS A 283 -26.11 9.47 -2.10
CA HIS A 283 -26.72 10.37 -3.07
C HIS A 283 -27.91 11.17 -2.53
N PRO A 284 -28.87 10.58 -1.76
CA PRO A 284 -29.97 11.38 -1.18
C PRO A 284 -29.48 12.58 -0.36
N HIS A 285 -28.46 12.37 0.47
CA HIS A 285 -27.85 13.45 1.24
C HIS A 285 -27.14 14.48 0.33
N LEU A 286 -26.43 14.04 -0.71
CA LEU A 286 -25.83 14.99 -1.67
C LEU A 286 -26.88 15.80 -2.44
N VAL A 287 -28.06 15.24 -2.70
CA VAL A 287 -29.19 15.95 -3.31
C VAL A 287 -29.67 17.08 -2.37
N GLU A 288 -29.79 16.82 -1.06
CA GLU A 288 -30.13 17.84 -0.07
C GLU A 288 -29.09 18.97 -0.03
N LEU A 289 -27.79 18.62 0.00
CA LEU A 289 -26.70 19.59 -0.04
C LEU A 289 -26.73 20.42 -1.34
N TYR A 290 -26.94 19.77 -2.48
CA TYR A 290 -27.06 20.47 -3.75
C TYR A 290 -28.24 21.47 -3.76
N GLN A 291 -29.41 21.06 -3.31
CA GLN A 291 -30.58 21.94 -3.20
C GLN A 291 -30.33 23.13 -2.29
N LYS A 292 -29.59 22.95 -1.18
CA LYS A 292 -29.26 23.98 -0.22
C LYS A 292 -28.22 24.98 -0.73
N TYR A 293 -27.20 24.54 -1.45
CA TYR A 293 -26.01 25.33 -1.78
C TYR A 293 -25.87 25.71 -3.27
N ASN A 294 -26.49 25.02 -4.19
CA ASN A 294 -26.47 25.41 -5.63
C ASN A 294 -27.07 26.83 -5.85
N PRO A 295 -28.19 27.23 -5.21
CA PRO A 295 -28.67 28.60 -5.32
C PRO A 295 -27.72 29.66 -4.77
N LYS A 296 -26.73 29.24 -3.95
CA LYS A 296 -25.70 30.11 -3.38
C LYS A 296 -24.38 30.06 -4.18
N GLY A 297 -24.31 29.32 -5.28
CA GLY A 297 -23.18 29.27 -6.19
C GLY A 297 -22.32 28.01 -6.07
N LEU A 298 -22.77 26.95 -5.39
CA LEU A 298 -22.10 25.66 -5.44
C LEU A 298 -22.38 24.97 -6.81
N VAL A 299 -21.31 24.60 -7.50
CA VAL A 299 -21.38 23.70 -8.67
C VAL A 299 -21.05 22.28 -8.21
N MET A 300 -21.81 21.28 -8.66
CA MET A 300 -21.47 19.89 -8.44
C MET A 300 -21.29 19.18 -9.78
N ILE A 301 -20.26 18.31 -9.85
CA ILE A 301 -19.94 17.48 -11.03
C ILE A 301 -19.73 16.04 -10.55
N GLY A 302 -20.62 15.14 -10.94
CA GLY A 302 -20.45 13.70 -10.72
C GLY A 302 -19.56 13.09 -11.80
N ILE A 303 -18.50 12.41 -11.39
CA ILE A 303 -17.54 11.73 -12.26
C ILE A 303 -17.70 10.24 -12.03
N ALA A 304 -18.45 9.58 -12.93
CA ALA A 304 -18.73 8.17 -12.80
C ALA A 304 -17.63 7.31 -13.45
N GLN A 305 -17.09 6.37 -12.69
CA GLN A 305 -16.18 5.34 -13.18
C GLN A 305 -16.91 4.01 -13.29
N GLU A 306 -17.19 3.56 -14.50
CA GLU A 306 -17.89 2.31 -14.75
C GLU A 306 -16.93 1.14 -15.02
N SER A 307 -17.41 -0.07 -14.71
CA SER A 307 -16.66 -1.31 -14.93
C SER A 307 -17.19 -2.05 -16.14
N GLY A 308 -16.29 -2.47 -17.04
CA GLY A 308 -16.64 -3.24 -18.22
C GLY A 308 -15.68 -3.02 -19.39
N ARG A 309 -16.03 -3.56 -20.56
CA ARG A 309 -15.29 -3.38 -21.82
C ARG A 309 -16.11 -2.65 -22.88
N ASP A 310 -17.44 -2.71 -22.77
CA ASP A 310 -18.38 -2.12 -23.71
C ASP A 310 -18.80 -0.73 -23.21
N ILE A 311 -18.48 0.32 -23.94
CA ILE A 311 -18.73 1.70 -23.53
C ILE A 311 -20.23 2.03 -23.56
N GLU A 312 -20.99 1.45 -24.48
CA GLU A 312 -22.43 1.71 -24.57
C GLU A 312 -23.16 1.12 -23.37
N LEU A 313 -22.80 -0.10 -22.97
CA LEU A 313 -23.32 -0.72 -21.74
C LEU A 313 -22.94 0.05 -20.48
N MET A 314 -21.73 0.63 -20.44
CA MET A 314 -21.31 1.51 -19.34
C MET A 314 -22.16 2.78 -19.29
N ARG A 315 -22.42 3.42 -20.42
CA ARG A 315 -23.30 4.61 -20.53
C ARG A 315 -24.74 4.30 -20.10
N GLU A 316 -25.27 3.16 -20.50
CA GLU A 316 -26.60 2.70 -20.09
C GLU A 316 -26.70 2.54 -18.57
N LYS A 317 -25.75 1.82 -17.94
CA LYS A 317 -25.73 1.62 -16.49
C LYS A 317 -25.62 2.94 -15.73
N TRP A 318 -24.67 3.77 -16.14
CA TRP A 318 -24.46 5.09 -15.57
C TRP A 318 -25.70 5.98 -15.67
N SER A 319 -26.26 6.15 -16.87
CA SER A 319 -27.45 7.00 -17.10
C SER A 319 -28.68 6.49 -16.35
N THR A 320 -28.84 5.16 -16.25
CA THR A 320 -29.90 4.54 -15.46
C THR A 320 -29.74 4.88 -13.98
N ALA A 321 -28.52 4.72 -13.43
CA ALA A 321 -28.27 5.02 -12.02
C ALA A 321 -28.45 6.52 -11.71
N VAL A 322 -28.00 7.43 -12.58
CA VAL A 322 -28.24 8.89 -12.45
C VAL A 322 -29.74 9.18 -12.35
N LYS A 323 -30.56 8.53 -13.21
CA LYS A 323 -32.01 8.71 -13.20
C LYS A 323 -32.67 8.13 -11.97
N GLU A 324 -32.27 6.92 -11.56
CA GLU A 324 -32.81 6.23 -10.39
C GLU A 324 -32.53 6.99 -9.10
N ASP A 325 -31.32 7.52 -8.95
CA ASP A 325 -30.88 8.26 -7.77
C ASP A 325 -31.31 9.75 -7.81
N GLY A 326 -31.90 10.20 -8.94
CA GLY A 326 -32.41 11.56 -9.10
C GLY A 326 -31.33 12.65 -8.99
N LEU A 327 -30.14 12.42 -9.57
CA LEU A 327 -28.99 13.33 -9.46
C LEU A 327 -29.15 14.57 -10.33
N PRO A 328 -29.37 15.79 -9.76
CA PRO A 328 -29.73 16.97 -10.53
C PRO A 328 -28.53 17.78 -11.05
N TRP A 329 -27.30 17.40 -10.66
CA TRP A 329 -26.08 18.12 -11.05
C TRP A 329 -25.41 17.52 -12.29
N ILE A 330 -24.40 18.22 -12.81
CA ILE A 330 -23.63 17.81 -13.99
C ILE A 330 -23.05 16.41 -13.80
N GLN A 331 -23.27 15.54 -14.75
CA GLN A 331 -22.79 14.15 -14.71
C GLN A 331 -21.91 13.87 -15.93
N VAL A 332 -20.71 13.33 -15.69
CA VAL A 332 -19.76 12.92 -16.73
C VAL A 332 -19.29 11.48 -16.49
N LEU A 333 -18.91 10.81 -17.58
CA LEU A 333 -18.38 9.45 -17.55
C LEU A 333 -16.85 9.47 -17.69
N GLU A 334 -16.13 8.93 -16.72
CA GLU A 334 -14.66 8.79 -16.74
C GLU A 334 -14.18 7.98 -17.96
N ASN A 335 -14.93 6.94 -18.30
CA ASN A 335 -14.57 5.96 -19.33
C ASN A 335 -14.63 6.52 -20.77
N ASP A 336 -15.19 7.71 -20.98
CA ASP A 336 -15.32 8.32 -22.30
C ASP A 336 -13.98 8.71 -22.93
N ASP A 337 -12.97 8.99 -22.10
CA ASP A 337 -11.61 9.29 -22.56
C ASP A 337 -10.57 8.54 -21.72
N LYS A 338 -10.02 7.48 -22.30
CA LYS A 338 -8.99 6.65 -21.64
C LYS A 338 -7.59 7.30 -21.68
N THR A 339 -7.40 8.32 -22.51
CA THR A 339 -6.09 8.99 -22.67
C THR A 339 -5.88 10.06 -21.62
N ASN A 340 -6.96 10.71 -21.18
CA ASN A 340 -6.95 11.77 -20.17
C ASN A 340 -7.85 11.41 -18.99
N SER A 341 -7.39 10.51 -18.13
CA SER A 341 -8.15 10.01 -16.99
C SER A 341 -8.24 11.06 -15.87
N ILE A 342 -9.46 11.49 -15.54
CA ILE A 342 -9.73 12.40 -14.42
C ILE A 342 -9.39 11.71 -13.09
N THR A 343 -9.82 10.46 -12.93
CA THR A 343 -9.55 9.69 -11.69
C THR A 343 -8.06 9.57 -11.42
N ARG A 344 -7.22 9.39 -12.45
CA ARG A 344 -5.77 9.38 -12.31
C ARG A 344 -5.22 10.76 -11.98
N SER A 345 -5.71 11.82 -12.64
CA SER A 345 -5.26 13.20 -12.41
C SER A 345 -5.57 13.69 -11.00
N TYR A 346 -6.60 13.14 -10.36
CA TYR A 346 -6.99 13.42 -8.98
C TYR A 346 -6.56 12.31 -7.99
N ASN A 347 -5.72 11.34 -8.41
CA ASN A 347 -5.29 10.20 -7.59
C ASN A 347 -6.45 9.51 -6.85
N ILE A 348 -7.54 9.24 -7.56
CA ILE A 348 -8.70 8.55 -7.01
C ILE A 348 -8.39 7.06 -6.97
N THR A 349 -8.19 6.53 -5.78
CA THR A 349 -7.86 5.11 -5.52
C THR A 349 -9.06 4.30 -5.05
N SER A 350 -10.12 4.99 -4.59
CA SER A 350 -11.37 4.39 -4.13
C SER A 350 -12.53 5.35 -4.31
N VAL A 351 -13.73 4.82 -4.39
CA VAL A 351 -14.99 5.58 -4.39
C VAL A 351 -15.87 5.09 -3.23
N PRO A 352 -16.72 5.97 -2.64
CA PRO A 352 -16.92 7.37 -2.96
C PRO A 352 -15.73 8.24 -2.53
N THR A 353 -15.36 9.22 -3.36
CA THR A 353 -14.42 10.28 -3.00
C THR A 353 -14.97 11.62 -3.48
N LYS A 354 -14.89 12.63 -2.62
CA LYS A 354 -15.34 13.99 -2.92
C LYS A 354 -14.17 14.96 -2.83
N VAL A 355 -14.07 15.89 -3.80
CA VAL A 355 -13.03 16.92 -3.85
C VAL A 355 -13.71 18.29 -3.94
N ILE A 356 -13.34 19.20 -3.03
CA ILE A 356 -13.85 20.59 -3.05
C ILE A 356 -12.78 21.50 -3.63
N ILE A 357 -13.20 22.31 -4.59
CA ILE A 357 -12.35 23.27 -5.30
C ILE A 357 -12.86 24.68 -4.99
N SER A 358 -11.94 25.60 -4.66
CA SER A 358 -12.25 26.99 -4.41
C SER A 358 -12.52 27.77 -5.72
N PRO A 359 -13.08 29.01 -5.63
CA PRO A 359 -13.27 29.89 -6.79
C PRO A 359 -11.98 30.18 -7.59
N GLU A 360 -10.81 30.11 -6.93
CA GLU A 360 -9.50 30.29 -7.56
C GLU A 360 -8.98 29.02 -8.24
N GLY A 361 -9.77 27.95 -8.27
CA GLY A 361 -9.39 26.67 -8.85
C GLY A 361 -8.46 25.82 -7.99
N LYS A 362 -8.36 26.09 -6.67
CA LYS A 362 -7.53 25.30 -5.75
C LYS A 362 -8.35 24.23 -5.04
N ILE A 363 -7.78 23.07 -4.89
CA ILE A 363 -8.33 22.00 -4.04
C ILE A 363 -8.25 22.47 -2.59
N ILE A 364 -9.38 22.55 -1.89
CA ILE A 364 -9.44 22.98 -0.49
C ILE A 364 -9.84 21.88 0.48
N ALA A 365 -10.45 20.80 -0.02
CA ALA A 365 -10.76 19.63 0.80
C ALA A 365 -10.88 18.36 -0.06
N ARG A 366 -10.70 17.22 0.60
CA ARG A 366 -10.86 15.89 0.01
C ARG A 366 -11.42 14.94 1.06
N TYR A 367 -12.43 14.18 0.70
CA TYR A 367 -13.09 13.19 1.56
C TYR A 367 -13.17 11.85 0.85
N THR A 368 -12.72 10.78 1.51
CA THR A 368 -12.88 9.41 1.03
C THR A 368 -13.88 8.69 1.94
N GLY A 369 -14.86 8.03 1.35
CA GLY A 369 -16.00 7.47 2.08
C GLY A 369 -17.07 8.53 2.38
N ASN A 370 -17.98 8.20 3.31
CA ASN A 370 -18.98 9.13 3.82
C ASN A 370 -18.37 9.92 4.99
N SER A 371 -18.54 11.23 4.99
CA SER A 371 -17.93 12.09 6.00
C SER A 371 -18.89 13.22 6.38
N ASP A 372 -19.23 13.31 7.66
CA ASP A 372 -20.03 14.39 8.24
C ASP A 372 -19.30 15.75 8.21
N THR A 373 -17.98 15.75 7.99
CA THR A 373 -17.16 16.95 7.92
C THR A 373 -17.34 17.72 6.61
N LEU A 374 -17.91 17.11 5.56
CA LEU A 374 -18.30 17.80 4.33
C LEU A 374 -19.37 18.88 4.61
N ASP A 375 -20.37 18.54 5.40
CA ASP A 375 -21.47 19.45 5.75
C ASP A 375 -20.96 20.68 6.48
N THR A 376 -20.09 20.47 7.48
CA THR A 376 -19.46 21.55 8.25
C THR A 376 -18.65 22.47 7.35
N LEU A 377 -17.89 21.90 6.39
CA LEU A 377 -17.14 22.72 5.44
C LEU A 377 -18.08 23.54 4.54
N LEU A 378 -19.06 22.90 3.88
CA LEU A 378 -20.00 23.61 3.01
C LEU A 378 -20.77 24.71 3.78
N GLU A 379 -21.16 24.44 5.02
CA GLU A 379 -21.79 25.45 5.86
C GLU A 379 -20.87 26.63 6.09
N SER A 380 -19.60 26.43 6.38
CA SER A 380 -18.61 27.51 6.57
C SER A 380 -18.31 28.31 5.30
N LEU A 381 -18.39 27.68 4.12
CA LEU A 381 -18.10 28.33 2.82
C LEU A 381 -19.28 29.22 2.32
N PHE A 382 -20.50 28.89 2.74
CA PHE A 382 -21.72 29.54 2.24
C PHE A 382 -22.53 30.27 3.32
N MET A 383 -21.93 30.47 4.52
CA MET A 383 -22.44 31.44 5.50
C MET A 383 -22.12 32.84 5.05
#